data_3e0e39bc9250d2476a82a28bc5dc9657
#
_entry.id   3e0e39bc9250d2476a82a28bc5dc9657
#
_cell.length_a   1.000
_cell.length_b   1.000
_cell.length_c   1.000
_cell.angle_alpha   90.00
_cell.angle_beta   90.00
_cell.angle_gamma   90.00
#
_symmetry.space_group_name_H-M   'P 1'
#
loop_
_entity.id
_entity.type
_entity.pdbx_description
1 polymer ?
#
loop_
_entity_poly.entity_id
_entity_poly.type
_entity_poly.pdbx_seq_one_letter_code
_entity_poly.pdbx_strand_id
1 'polypeptide(L)'
;MNKIAVLYDAGQAVLSTFDLDEVLQRILGIANDYFRLPNVAIVLLDKQTQQLYVRSQIGWDEGQDKIRLALGQGISGAAAQKKQPVYAPDVSKDPRYFCSAKSTRSELAIPLMVRDEVVGVLDCQSDRVNHFDSETIDLLTLFSTQASIALQNARLYSLEQQRARQLQAINAIAQQTTAVLDLEQLLDRVCKLIQDAFRVSHVSLFLREDHDLVLRAHHGTLTPCVPEIGRFPVSAEPWASILAGNATATETDLTSAPNSTKFFTDSASRMCIPLVSFGQTLGILALDSALPDAFRDGDLQSLESVADICATAIQNAHYVDRVKQLAYLDGLTGIFNRRFFELRIMEEIERARRYGTGMAVIMADIDQFKRLNDEFGHVLGDEVLRQVSSLFHQQVRKIDVVCRYGGEEFGILLSQTAGGQAMKVAEKLRKLVEGWQFPGVPQTVTISAGAAAFSEHGTTRDALVRAADSALYAAKQAGRNKVCLATLAHEKSAASGW
;
A
#
# COMPACT_ATOMS: atom_id res chain seq x y z
N MET A 1 -16.10 5.08 -59.35
CA MET A 1 -16.10 5.50 -57.93
C MET A 1 -14.87 6.38 -57.73
N ASN A 2 -15.01 7.54 -57.13
CA ASN A 2 -13.86 8.44 -57.00
C ASN A 2 -12.91 7.89 -55.92
N LYS A 3 -11.73 7.39 -56.34
CA LYS A 3 -10.72 6.75 -55.46
C LYS A 3 -10.31 7.68 -54.30
N ILE A 4 -10.31 9.00 -54.52
CA ILE A 4 -9.97 10.00 -53.49
C ILE A 4 -11.07 10.08 -52.42
N ALA A 5 -12.34 9.95 -52.77
CA ALA A 5 -13.44 9.94 -51.80
C ALA A 5 -13.38 8.73 -50.85
N VAL A 6 -13.04 7.56 -51.40
CA VAL A 6 -12.88 6.34 -50.58
C VAL A 6 -11.68 6.45 -49.66
N LEU A 7 -10.57 7.05 -50.10
CA LEU A 7 -9.42 7.30 -49.23
C LEU A 7 -9.72 8.33 -48.13
N TYR A 8 -10.56 9.34 -48.43
CA TYR A 8 -11.02 10.27 -47.42
C TYR A 8 -11.87 9.59 -46.35
N ASP A 9 -12.85 8.77 -46.78
CA ASP A 9 -13.69 7.99 -45.86
C ASP A 9 -12.85 6.98 -45.04
N ALA A 10 -11.88 6.34 -45.68
CA ALA A 10 -10.96 5.45 -44.98
C ALA A 10 -10.09 6.19 -43.97
N GLY A 11 -9.60 7.38 -44.32
CA GLY A 11 -8.87 8.25 -43.38
C GLY A 11 -9.72 8.69 -42.20
N GLN A 12 -10.97 9.08 -42.43
CA GLN A 12 -11.94 9.41 -41.36
C GLN A 12 -12.24 8.21 -40.46
N ALA A 13 -12.39 7.01 -41.04
CA ALA A 13 -12.61 5.79 -40.26
C ALA A 13 -11.41 5.46 -39.34
N VAL A 14 -10.19 5.67 -39.80
CA VAL A 14 -8.98 5.47 -38.99
C VAL A 14 -8.87 6.52 -37.87
N LEU A 15 -9.27 7.74 -38.12
CA LEU A 15 -9.25 8.85 -37.14
C LEU A 15 -10.39 8.82 -36.14
N SER A 16 -11.37 7.91 -36.27
CA SER A 16 -12.56 7.87 -35.41
C SER A 16 -12.35 7.18 -34.05
N THR A 17 -11.18 6.59 -33.81
CA THR A 17 -10.83 5.95 -32.54
C THR A 17 -9.45 6.42 -32.07
N PHE A 18 -9.25 6.41 -30.75
CA PHE A 18 -7.96 6.70 -30.10
C PHE A 18 -7.35 5.45 -29.47
N ASP A 19 -7.97 4.28 -29.62
CA ASP A 19 -7.36 3.01 -29.23
C ASP A 19 -6.31 2.60 -30.26
N LEU A 20 -5.07 2.43 -29.80
CA LEU A 20 -3.94 2.15 -30.68
C LEU A 20 -4.11 0.82 -31.43
N ASP A 21 -4.59 -0.22 -30.76
CA ASP A 21 -4.74 -1.53 -31.38
C ASP A 21 -5.90 -1.51 -32.40
N GLU A 22 -6.96 -0.80 -32.10
CA GLU A 22 -8.07 -0.59 -33.05
C GLU A 22 -7.63 0.24 -34.27
N VAL A 23 -6.84 1.30 -34.08
CA VAL A 23 -6.24 2.09 -35.18
C VAL A 23 -5.38 1.21 -36.09
N LEU A 24 -4.50 0.39 -35.51
CA LEU A 24 -3.64 -0.52 -36.25
C LEU A 24 -4.46 -1.52 -37.10
N GLN A 25 -5.47 -2.14 -36.49
CA GLN A 25 -6.33 -3.09 -37.18
C GLN A 25 -7.11 -2.44 -38.34
N ARG A 26 -7.61 -1.22 -38.13
CA ARG A 26 -8.32 -0.47 -39.18
C ARG A 26 -7.41 -0.11 -40.34
N ILE A 27 -6.18 0.36 -40.06
CA ILE A 27 -5.17 0.65 -41.13
C ILE A 27 -4.90 -0.60 -41.96
N LEU A 28 -4.62 -1.73 -41.28
CA LEU A 28 -4.36 -2.99 -41.97
C LEU A 28 -5.57 -3.50 -42.77
N GLY A 29 -6.75 -3.45 -42.19
CA GLY A 29 -8.00 -3.85 -42.84
C GLY A 29 -8.27 -3.04 -44.12
N ILE A 30 -8.12 -1.71 -44.06
CA ILE A 30 -8.29 -0.85 -45.24
C ILE A 30 -7.24 -1.16 -46.30
N ALA A 31 -5.98 -1.35 -45.91
CA ALA A 31 -4.90 -1.71 -46.83
C ALA A 31 -5.16 -3.08 -47.50
N ASN A 32 -5.60 -4.08 -46.74
CA ASN A 32 -5.96 -5.39 -47.25
C ASN A 32 -7.17 -5.37 -48.17
N ASP A 33 -8.29 -4.77 -47.75
CA ASP A 33 -9.55 -4.86 -48.46
C ASP A 33 -9.61 -3.95 -49.70
N TYR A 34 -9.16 -2.68 -49.54
CA TYR A 34 -9.28 -1.69 -50.61
C TYR A 34 -8.19 -1.87 -51.68
N PHE A 35 -6.93 -2.09 -51.25
CA PHE A 35 -5.80 -2.26 -52.20
C PHE A 35 -5.59 -3.73 -52.56
N ARG A 36 -6.39 -4.66 -51.99
CA ARG A 36 -6.30 -6.11 -52.25
C ARG A 36 -4.92 -6.68 -51.99
N LEU A 37 -4.35 -6.29 -50.89
CA LEU A 37 -3.01 -6.71 -50.48
C LEU A 37 -3.13 -7.94 -49.58
N PRO A 38 -2.69 -9.15 -50.03
CA PRO A 38 -2.81 -10.35 -49.19
C PRO A 38 -1.92 -10.31 -47.96
N ASN A 39 -0.82 -9.57 -48.00
CA ASN A 39 0.13 -9.44 -46.94
C ASN A 39 0.41 -7.95 -46.65
N VAL A 40 0.13 -7.50 -45.47
CA VAL A 40 0.39 -6.11 -45.04
C VAL A 40 0.77 -6.06 -43.57
N ALA A 41 1.72 -5.20 -43.23
CA ALA A 41 2.17 -5.03 -41.86
C ALA A 41 2.42 -3.58 -41.48
N ILE A 42 2.27 -3.24 -40.23
CA ILE A 42 2.75 -2.01 -39.61
C ILE A 42 3.95 -2.36 -38.75
N VAL A 43 5.10 -1.82 -39.15
CA VAL A 43 6.38 -2.00 -38.47
C VAL A 43 6.73 -0.68 -37.80
N LEU A 44 6.82 -0.64 -36.47
CA LEU A 44 7.12 0.59 -35.73
C LEU A 44 8.60 0.72 -35.43
N LEU A 45 9.08 1.96 -35.37
CA LEU A 45 10.45 2.28 -34.98
C LEU A 45 10.56 2.41 -33.46
N ASP A 46 11.38 1.56 -32.85
CA ASP A 46 11.79 1.72 -31.46
C ASP A 46 12.88 2.81 -31.39
N LYS A 47 12.57 3.91 -30.71
CA LYS A 47 13.49 5.07 -30.60
C LYS A 47 14.73 4.78 -29.75
N GLN A 48 14.68 3.82 -28.83
CA GLN A 48 15.81 3.47 -27.96
C GLN A 48 16.80 2.56 -28.71
N THR A 49 16.30 1.49 -29.31
CA THR A 49 17.13 0.50 -29.99
C THR A 49 17.43 0.89 -31.45
N GLN A 50 16.73 1.88 -31.99
CA GLN A 50 16.81 2.28 -33.42
C GLN A 50 16.51 1.12 -34.38
N GLN A 51 15.64 0.19 -33.92
CA GLN A 51 15.21 -0.97 -34.70
C GLN A 51 13.73 -0.89 -35.04
N LEU A 52 13.37 -1.39 -36.21
CA LEU A 52 11.99 -1.60 -36.61
C LEU A 52 11.50 -2.96 -36.08
N TYR A 53 10.28 -2.99 -35.53
CA TYR A 53 9.64 -4.22 -35.07
C TYR A 53 8.19 -4.31 -35.56
N VAL A 54 7.74 -5.52 -35.84
CA VAL A 54 6.37 -5.77 -36.29
C VAL A 54 5.42 -5.51 -35.12
N ARG A 55 4.50 -4.57 -35.32
CA ARG A 55 3.48 -4.24 -34.28
C ARG A 55 2.14 -4.89 -34.58
N SER A 56 1.79 -5.02 -35.86
CA SER A 56 0.58 -5.70 -36.29
C SER A 56 0.73 -6.11 -37.76
N GLN A 57 0.09 -7.20 -38.18
CA GLN A 57 0.20 -7.71 -39.52
C GLN A 57 -1.04 -8.53 -39.96
N ILE A 58 -1.23 -8.68 -41.28
CA ILE A 58 -2.17 -9.58 -41.94
C ILE A 58 -1.40 -10.38 -43.00
N GLY A 59 -1.59 -11.69 -43.01
CA GLY A 59 -1.09 -12.57 -44.06
C GLY A 59 0.38 -12.99 -43.99
N TRP A 60 1.16 -12.57 -42.99
CA TRP A 60 2.54 -13.01 -42.81
C TRP A 60 2.59 -14.46 -42.25
N ASP A 61 3.67 -15.18 -42.57
CA ASP A 61 3.88 -16.54 -42.07
C ASP A 61 4.06 -16.54 -40.53
N GLU A 62 3.72 -17.66 -39.89
CA GLU A 62 3.87 -17.80 -38.43
C GLU A 62 5.31 -17.56 -37.96
N GLY A 63 5.45 -16.85 -36.84
CA GLY A 63 6.75 -16.55 -36.22
C GLY A 63 7.48 -15.36 -36.81
N GLN A 64 6.96 -14.74 -37.85
CA GLN A 64 7.56 -13.55 -38.47
C GLN A 64 7.24 -12.24 -37.72
N ASP A 65 6.35 -12.29 -36.78
CA ASP A 65 6.01 -11.20 -35.82
C ASP A 65 7.17 -10.79 -34.90
N LYS A 66 8.18 -11.68 -34.76
CA LYS A 66 9.38 -11.44 -33.91
C LYS A 66 10.52 -10.74 -34.64
N ILE A 67 10.34 -10.43 -35.91
CA ILE A 67 11.38 -9.77 -36.73
C ILE A 67 11.76 -8.41 -36.14
N ARG A 68 13.08 -8.15 -36.10
CA ARG A 68 13.68 -6.86 -35.80
C ARG A 68 14.60 -6.50 -36.96
N LEU A 69 14.45 -5.29 -37.54
CA LEU A 69 15.25 -4.81 -38.66
C LEU A 69 15.98 -3.52 -38.28
N ALA A 70 17.24 -3.43 -38.53
CA ALA A 70 17.95 -2.16 -38.42
C ALA A 70 17.52 -1.16 -39.51
N LEU A 71 17.71 0.14 -39.29
CA LEU A 71 17.53 1.14 -40.32
C LEU A 71 18.45 0.82 -41.52
N GLY A 72 17.88 0.79 -42.70
CA GLY A 72 18.60 0.38 -43.94
C GLY A 72 18.56 -1.12 -44.26
N GLN A 73 18.16 -1.96 -43.31
CA GLN A 73 18.04 -3.41 -43.49
C GLN A 73 16.66 -3.77 -44.06
N GLY A 74 16.65 -4.55 -45.12
CA GLY A 74 15.41 -4.92 -45.80
C GLY A 74 14.83 -3.77 -46.64
N ILE A 75 13.66 -4.01 -47.24
CA ILE A 75 12.92 -2.99 -48.00
C ILE A 75 12.31 -1.99 -47.04
N SER A 76 11.70 -2.48 -45.95
CA SER A 76 11.11 -1.65 -44.91
C SER A 76 12.16 -0.80 -44.16
N GLY A 77 13.34 -1.36 -43.83
CA GLY A 77 14.44 -0.58 -43.22
C GLY A 77 15.02 0.47 -44.18
N ALA A 78 15.10 0.16 -45.46
CA ALA A 78 15.55 1.12 -46.50
C ALA A 78 14.55 2.28 -46.67
N ALA A 79 13.24 2.01 -46.60
CA ALA A 79 12.21 3.05 -46.64
C ALA A 79 12.28 3.98 -45.42
N ALA A 80 12.46 3.41 -44.21
CA ALA A 80 12.64 4.17 -42.99
C ALA A 80 13.89 5.06 -43.04
N GLN A 81 15.04 4.54 -43.51
CA GLN A 81 16.29 5.28 -43.59
C GLN A 81 16.23 6.43 -44.63
N LYS A 82 15.63 6.15 -45.80
CA LYS A 82 15.51 7.14 -46.87
C LYS A 82 14.39 8.14 -46.67
N LYS A 83 13.46 7.86 -45.74
CA LYS A 83 12.24 8.65 -45.52
C LYS A 83 11.37 8.80 -46.78
N GLN A 84 11.39 7.81 -47.64
CA GLN A 84 10.70 7.77 -48.93
C GLN A 84 10.17 6.36 -49.21
N PRO A 85 9.09 6.21 -49.99
CA PRO A 85 8.63 4.90 -50.44
C PRO A 85 9.74 4.13 -51.16
N VAL A 86 9.90 2.85 -50.88
CA VAL A 86 10.83 1.95 -51.53
C VAL A 86 10.05 0.80 -52.13
N TYR A 87 10.15 0.63 -53.42
CA TYR A 87 9.44 -0.40 -54.17
C TYR A 87 10.40 -1.45 -54.73
N ALA A 88 10.08 -2.72 -54.52
CA ALA A 88 10.70 -3.88 -55.15
C ALA A 88 9.68 -4.54 -56.08
N PRO A 89 9.74 -4.32 -57.37
CA PRO A 89 8.79 -4.84 -58.37
C PRO A 89 8.83 -6.36 -58.51
N ASP A 90 9.97 -6.98 -58.23
CA ASP A 90 10.20 -8.42 -58.18
C ASP A 90 11.18 -8.72 -57.03
N VAL A 91 10.62 -9.19 -55.90
CA VAL A 91 11.42 -9.47 -54.68
C VAL A 91 12.49 -10.55 -54.89
N SER A 92 12.34 -11.43 -55.88
CA SER A 92 13.35 -12.45 -56.21
C SER A 92 14.63 -11.89 -56.76
N LYS A 93 14.60 -10.63 -57.27
CA LYS A 93 15.72 -9.88 -57.83
C LYS A 93 16.27 -8.80 -56.94
N ASP A 94 15.61 -8.52 -55.84
CA ASP A 94 16.04 -7.47 -54.90
C ASP A 94 16.83 -8.08 -53.73
N PRO A 95 18.14 -7.81 -53.63
CA PRO A 95 19.01 -8.38 -52.60
C PRO A 95 18.67 -7.90 -51.19
N ARG A 96 17.84 -6.87 -51.06
CA ARG A 96 17.37 -6.35 -49.77
C ARG A 96 16.19 -7.14 -49.22
N TYR A 97 15.48 -7.92 -50.06
CA TYR A 97 14.26 -8.60 -49.64
C TYR A 97 14.49 -9.54 -48.48
N PHE A 98 13.66 -9.38 -47.44
CA PHE A 98 13.57 -10.28 -46.30
C PHE A 98 12.24 -11.04 -46.36
N CYS A 99 12.28 -12.37 -46.44
CA CYS A 99 11.09 -13.19 -46.62
C CYS A 99 10.21 -13.20 -45.36
N SER A 100 9.15 -12.41 -45.36
CA SER A 100 8.10 -12.39 -44.31
C SER A 100 6.89 -13.27 -44.67
N ALA A 101 6.63 -13.47 -45.96
CA ALA A 101 5.62 -14.36 -46.49
C ALA A 101 6.09 -15.01 -47.79
N LYS A 102 6.01 -16.33 -47.89
CA LYS A 102 6.46 -17.11 -49.06
C LYS A 102 5.70 -16.79 -50.34
N SER A 103 4.48 -16.29 -50.23
CA SER A 103 3.62 -15.89 -51.34
C SER A 103 4.04 -14.59 -52.00
N THR A 104 4.87 -13.76 -51.35
CA THR A 104 5.24 -12.43 -51.82
C THR A 104 6.05 -12.45 -53.08
N ARG A 105 5.65 -11.64 -54.07
CA ARG A 105 6.34 -11.44 -55.37
C ARG A 105 6.77 -9.99 -55.60
N SER A 106 6.06 -9.01 -55.04
CA SER A 106 6.48 -7.60 -55.02
C SER A 106 6.19 -6.98 -53.67
N GLU A 107 7.00 -6.01 -53.26
CA GLU A 107 6.89 -5.33 -51.96
C GLU A 107 7.05 -3.83 -52.14
N LEU A 108 6.17 -3.08 -51.46
CA LEU A 108 6.22 -1.64 -51.38
C LEU A 108 6.21 -1.24 -49.87
N ALA A 109 7.31 -0.65 -49.43
CA ALA A 109 7.43 -0.13 -48.08
C ALA A 109 7.30 1.39 -48.08
N ILE A 110 6.37 1.90 -47.28
CA ILE A 110 6.06 3.34 -47.20
C ILE A 110 6.33 3.83 -45.78
N PRO A 111 7.23 4.81 -45.58
CA PRO A 111 7.49 5.31 -44.24
C PRO A 111 6.29 6.06 -43.70
N LEU A 112 5.95 5.75 -42.45
CA LEU A 112 4.95 6.46 -41.65
C LEU A 112 5.64 7.67 -41.01
N MET A 113 5.33 8.84 -41.52
CA MET A 113 6.02 10.08 -41.17
C MET A 113 5.15 10.96 -40.29
N VAL A 114 5.75 11.51 -39.23
CA VAL A 114 5.16 12.57 -38.44
C VAL A 114 6.10 13.75 -38.39
N ARG A 115 5.73 14.85 -39.04
CA ARG A 115 6.66 15.94 -39.35
C ARG A 115 7.85 15.36 -40.16
N ASP A 116 9.07 15.48 -39.62
CA ASP A 116 10.29 14.96 -40.27
C ASP A 116 10.83 13.67 -39.63
N GLU A 117 10.08 13.05 -38.72
CA GLU A 117 10.48 11.81 -38.03
C GLU A 117 9.75 10.60 -38.59
N VAL A 118 10.45 9.49 -38.75
CA VAL A 118 9.85 8.18 -39.05
C VAL A 118 9.34 7.57 -37.74
N VAL A 119 8.05 7.25 -37.68
CA VAL A 119 7.43 6.53 -36.55
C VAL A 119 7.29 5.04 -36.84
N GLY A 120 7.38 4.64 -38.11
CA GLY A 120 7.25 3.27 -38.54
C GLY A 120 7.25 3.17 -40.09
N VAL A 121 6.82 2.02 -40.59
CA VAL A 121 6.69 1.71 -42.01
C VAL A 121 5.40 0.93 -42.22
N LEU A 122 4.63 1.29 -43.24
CA LEU A 122 3.56 0.46 -43.78
C LEU A 122 4.18 -0.45 -44.85
N ASP A 123 4.25 -1.72 -44.56
CA ASP A 123 4.78 -2.74 -45.45
C ASP A 123 3.62 -3.40 -46.21
N CYS A 124 3.63 -3.22 -47.53
CA CYS A 124 2.59 -3.68 -48.48
C CYS A 124 3.16 -4.72 -49.43
N GLN A 125 2.65 -5.94 -49.39
CA GLN A 125 3.16 -7.04 -50.19
C GLN A 125 2.07 -7.65 -51.05
N SER A 126 2.46 -8.10 -52.26
CA SER A 126 1.57 -8.75 -53.21
C SER A 126 2.18 -10.05 -53.76
N ASP A 127 1.29 -10.99 -54.09
CA ASP A 127 1.58 -12.27 -54.74
C ASP A 127 1.86 -12.14 -56.26
N ARG A 128 1.86 -10.87 -56.79
CA ARG A 128 2.08 -10.56 -58.20
C ARG A 128 3.33 -9.70 -58.37
N VAL A 129 4.11 -9.99 -59.41
CA VAL A 129 5.22 -9.13 -59.83
C VAL A 129 4.65 -7.87 -60.47
N ASN A 130 5.31 -6.73 -60.28
CA ASN A 130 4.89 -5.41 -60.75
C ASN A 130 3.46 -5.00 -60.35
N HIS A 131 3.03 -5.38 -59.16
CA HIS A 131 1.66 -5.12 -58.70
C HIS A 131 1.37 -3.62 -58.46
N PHE A 132 2.34 -2.87 -57.94
CA PHE A 132 2.17 -1.48 -57.56
C PHE A 132 2.55 -0.56 -58.74
N ASP A 133 1.56 0.03 -59.41
CA ASP A 133 1.76 1.11 -60.39
C ASP A 133 1.93 2.46 -59.69
N SER A 134 2.28 3.49 -60.45
CA SER A 134 2.51 4.84 -59.90
C SER A 134 1.28 5.39 -59.15
N GLU A 135 0.05 5.17 -59.70
CA GLU A 135 -1.19 5.62 -59.08
C GLU A 135 -1.40 4.93 -57.73
N THR A 136 -1.17 3.64 -57.65
CA THR A 136 -1.30 2.87 -56.41
C THR A 136 -0.28 3.30 -55.37
N ILE A 137 0.97 3.56 -55.77
CA ILE A 137 2.05 4.07 -54.90
C ILE A 137 1.65 5.43 -54.32
N ASP A 138 1.12 6.36 -55.16
CA ASP A 138 0.70 7.68 -54.71
C ASP A 138 -0.47 7.61 -53.75
N LEU A 139 -1.46 6.75 -54.02
CA LEU A 139 -2.61 6.55 -53.15
C LEU A 139 -2.26 5.93 -51.77
N LEU A 140 -1.39 4.91 -51.78
CA LEU A 140 -0.88 4.30 -50.54
C LEU A 140 -0.01 5.27 -49.75
N THR A 141 0.75 6.13 -50.42
CA THR A 141 1.54 7.19 -49.77
C THR A 141 0.66 8.24 -49.11
N LEU A 142 -0.45 8.64 -49.74
CA LEU A 142 -1.43 9.54 -49.18
C LEU A 142 -2.13 8.88 -47.97
N PHE A 143 -2.51 7.61 -48.10
CA PHE A 143 -3.12 6.83 -47.00
C PHE A 143 -2.17 6.69 -45.83
N SER A 144 -0.87 6.42 -46.09
CA SER A 144 0.14 6.29 -45.00
C SER A 144 0.33 7.59 -44.23
N THR A 145 0.10 8.75 -44.86
CA THR A 145 0.13 10.04 -44.16
C THR A 145 -1.04 10.15 -43.13
N GLN A 146 -2.24 9.75 -43.54
CA GLN A 146 -3.40 9.72 -42.60
C GLN A 146 -3.20 8.68 -41.50
N ALA A 147 -2.68 7.50 -41.87
CA ALA A 147 -2.34 6.46 -40.90
C ALA A 147 -1.31 6.95 -39.84
N SER A 148 -0.30 7.69 -40.28
CA SER A 148 0.74 8.28 -39.42
C SER A 148 0.13 9.24 -38.37
N ILE A 149 -0.79 10.12 -38.81
CA ILE A 149 -1.47 11.07 -37.93
C ILE A 149 -2.35 10.33 -36.92
N ALA A 150 -3.09 9.31 -37.35
CA ALA A 150 -3.95 8.54 -36.47
C ALA A 150 -3.14 7.76 -35.43
N LEU A 151 -2.03 7.13 -35.83
CA LEU A 151 -1.14 6.43 -34.90
C LEU A 151 -0.52 7.38 -33.86
N GLN A 152 -0.11 8.58 -34.31
CA GLN A 152 0.40 9.59 -33.38
C GLN A 152 -0.65 10.05 -32.39
N ASN A 153 -1.87 10.34 -32.85
CA ASN A 153 -2.98 10.77 -32.01
C ASN A 153 -3.34 9.71 -30.98
N ALA A 154 -3.45 8.45 -31.40
CA ALA A 154 -3.71 7.33 -30.49
C ALA A 154 -2.60 7.16 -29.43
N ARG A 155 -1.33 7.29 -29.84
CA ARG A 155 -0.19 7.23 -28.93
C ARG A 155 -0.20 8.39 -27.91
N LEU A 156 -0.43 9.62 -28.37
CA LEU A 156 -0.51 10.79 -27.49
C LEU A 156 -1.68 10.65 -26.50
N TYR A 157 -2.84 10.24 -26.99
CA TYR A 157 -4.02 10.02 -26.13
C TYR A 157 -3.78 8.95 -25.06
N SER A 158 -3.13 7.84 -25.43
CA SER A 158 -2.76 6.79 -24.47
C SER A 158 -1.78 7.30 -23.39
N LEU A 159 -0.79 8.11 -23.79
CA LEU A 159 0.15 8.73 -22.84
C LEU A 159 -0.55 9.72 -21.89
N GLU A 160 -1.43 10.56 -22.43
CA GLU A 160 -2.21 11.51 -21.60
C GLU A 160 -3.16 10.78 -20.63
N GLN A 161 -3.82 9.72 -21.08
CA GLN A 161 -4.64 8.89 -20.19
C GLN A 161 -3.83 8.24 -19.07
N GLN A 162 -2.64 7.72 -19.41
CA GLN A 162 -1.75 7.15 -18.40
C GLN A 162 -1.35 8.20 -17.36
N ARG A 163 -0.94 9.38 -17.82
CA ARG A 163 -0.60 10.51 -16.95
C ARG A 163 -1.76 10.95 -16.05
N ALA A 164 -2.96 11.04 -16.63
CA ALA A 164 -4.15 11.39 -15.86
C ALA A 164 -4.45 10.35 -14.76
N ARG A 165 -4.31 9.07 -15.05
CA ARG A 165 -4.50 7.99 -14.05
C ARG A 165 -3.45 8.07 -12.92
N GLN A 166 -2.18 8.32 -13.27
CA GLN A 166 -1.11 8.49 -12.28
C GLN A 166 -1.40 9.68 -11.35
N LEU A 167 -1.78 10.84 -11.91
CA LEU A 167 -2.14 12.01 -11.11
C LEU A 167 -3.38 11.78 -10.23
N GLN A 168 -4.39 11.08 -10.73
CA GLN A 168 -5.57 10.71 -9.94
C GLN A 168 -5.20 9.79 -8.77
N ALA A 169 -4.31 8.82 -8.98
CA ALA A 169 -3.83 7.94 -7.91
C ALA A 169 -3.04 8.72 -6.86
N ILE A 170 -2.13 9.60 -7.26
CA ILE A 170 -1.37 10.47 -6.35
C ILE A 170 -2.33 11.31 -5.49
N ASN A 171 -3.33 11.94 -6.10
CA ASN A 171 -4.34 12.72 -5.38
C ASN A 171 -5.20 11.85 -4.45
N ALA A 172 -5.61 10.66 -4.87
CA ALA A 172 -6.38 9.74 -4.05
C ALA A 172 -5.57 9.28 -2.82
N ILE A 173 -4.29 8.97 -2.99
CA ILE A 173 -3.38 8.63 -1.90
C ILE A 173 -3.26 9.82 -0.93
N ALA A 174 -3.00 11.03 -1.44
CA ALA A 174 -2.88 12.24 -0.62
C ALA A 174 -4.15 12.55 0.20
N GLN A 175 -5.34 12.40 -0.39
CA GLN A 175 -6.60 12.61 0.31
C GLN A 175 -6.88 11.54 1.38
N GLN A 176 -6.54 10.30 1.13
CA GLN A 176 -6.78 9.21 2.06
C GLN A 176 -5.83 9.24 3.26
N THR A 177 -4.62 9.77 3.09
CA THR A 177 -3.66 9.93 4.18
C THR A 177 -4.13 10.89 5.27
N THR A 178 -5.06 11.79 4.97
CA THR A 178 -5.64 12.74 5.94
C THR A 178 -6.83 12.20 6.73
N ALA A 179 -7.47 11.12 6.28
CA ALA A 179 -8.74 10.63 6.82
C ALA A 179 -8.66 9.32 7.62
N VAL A 180 -7.55 8.58 7.58
CA VAL A 180 -7.47 7.21 8.14
C VAL A 180 -6.76 7.20 9.48
N LEU A 181 -7.46 6.66 10.50
CA LEU A 181 -6.97 6.46 11.86
C LEU A 181 -6.17 5.14 12.04
N ASP A 182 -6.23 4.24 11.05
CA ASP A 182 -5.60 2.91 11.09
C ASP A 182 -4.52 2.82 10.01
N LEU A 183 -3.27 2.73 10.45
CA LEU A 183 -2.10 2.68 9.58
C LEU A 183 -2.11 1.45 8.65
N GLU A 184 -2.49 0.27 9.16
CA GLU A 184 -2.46 -0.97 8.36
C GLU A 184 -3.45 -0.90 7.18
N GLN A 185 -4.67 -0.43 7.43
CA GLN A 185 -5.66 -0.25 6.36
C GLN A 185 -5.22 0.80 5.32
N LEU A 186 -4.53 1.84 5.76
CA LEU A 186 -3.97 2.84 4.86
C LEU A 186 -2.93 2.22 3.93
N LEU A 187 -1.97 1.47 4.49
CA LEU A 187 -0.87 0.89 3.73
C LEU A 187 -1.36 -0.13 2.70
N ASP A 188 -2.30 -1.00 3.06
CA ASP A 188 -2.92 -1.97 2.12
C ASP A 188 -3.58 -1.26 0.94
N ARG A 189 -4.33 -0.19 1.23
CA ARG A 189 -5.03 0.58 0.21
C ARG A 189 -4.08 1.32 -0.71
N VAL A 190 -3.00 1.85 -0.18
CA VAL A 190 -1.93 2.50 -0.94
C VAL A 190 -1.25 1.51 -1.88
N CYS A 191 -0.88 0.32 -1.41
CA CYS A 191 -0.30 -0.72 -2.27
C CYS A 191 -1.20 -1.06 -3.46
N LYS A 192 -2.51 -1.20 -3.24
CA LYS A 192 -3.49 -1.44 -4.30
C LYS A 192 -3.56 -0.29 -5.31
N LEU A 193 -3.66 0.95 -4.83
CA LEU A 193 -3.73 2.12 -5.70
C LEU A 193 -2.48 2.28 -6.57
N ILE A 194 -1.30 2.02 -6.01
CA ILE A 194 -0.04 2.06 -6.76
C ILE A 194 -0.04 0.96 -7.84
N GLN A 195 -0.41 -0.26 -7.50
CA GLN A 195 -0.47 -1.36 -8.47
C GLN A 195 -1.38 -1.04 -9.65
N ASP A 196 -2.58 -0.55 -9.37
CA ASP A 196 -3.58 -0.23 -10.40
C ASP A 196 -3.13 0.93 -11.31
N ALA A 197 -2.53 1.98 -10.72
CA ALA A 197 -2.13 3.19 -11.45
C ALA A 197 -0.87 3.00 -12.30
N PHE A 198 0.13 2.29 -11.78
CA PHE A 198 1.42 2.10 -12.41
C PHE A 198 1.54 0.77 -13.15
N ARG A 199 0.51 -0.10 -13.05
CA ARG A 199 0.45 -1.42 -13.70
C ARG A 199 1.65 -2.31 -13.41
N VAL A 200 2.16 -2.22 -12.19
CA VAL A 200 3.24 -3.09 -11.71
C VAL A 200 2.67 -4.44 -11.27
N SER A 201 3.48 -5.50 -11.35
CA SER A 201 3.02 -6.85 -11.01
C SER A 201 2.80 -7.03 -9.51
N HIS A 202 3.63 -6.38 -8.68
CA HIS A 202 3.52 -6.44 -7.22
C HIS A 202 4.06 -5.18 -6.56
N VAL A 203 3.44 -4.77 -5.46
CA VAL A 203 3.86 -3.65 -4.60
C VAL A 203 3.99 -4.16 -3.18
N SER A 204 5.08 -3.84 -2.53
CA SER A 204 5.35 -4.20 -1.13
C SER A 204 5.82 -2.98 -0.35
N LEU A 205 5.34 -2.83 0.87
CA LEU A 205 5.69 -1.73 1.75
C LEU A 205 6.30 -2.28 3.04
N PHE A 206 7.57 -1.97 3.24
CA PHE A 206 8.33 -2.36 4.40
C PHE A 206 8.52 -1.16 5.31
N LEU A 207 8.29 -1.32 6.61
CA LEU A 207 8.61 -0.32 7.62
C LEU A 207 9.81 -0.76 8.45
N ARG A 208 10.61 0.21 8.85
CA ARG A 208 11.74 -0.02 9.73
C ARG A 208 11.28 -0.14 11.17
N GLU A 209 11.63 -1.25 11.81
CA GLU A 209 11.41 -1.53 13.22
C GLU A 209 12.73 -1.95 13.85
N ASP A 210 13.28 -1.09 14.69
CA ASP A 210 14.60 -1.27 15.31
C ASP A 210 15.70 -1.59 14.29
N HIS A 211 16.10 -2.85 14.20
CA HIS A 211 17.16 -3.36 13.33
C HIS A 211 16.64 -4.13 12.10
N ASP A 212 15.32 -4.14 11.88
CA ASP A 212 14.70 -4.90 10.81
C ASP A 212 13.79 -4.03 9.93
N LEU A 213 13.67 -4.43 8.68
CA LEU A 213 12.59 -4.03 7.78
C LEU A 213 11.47 -5.07 7.87
N VAL A 214 10.28 -4.65 8.22
CA VAL A 214 9.12 -5.51 8.41
C VAL A 214 8.09 -5.23 7.32
N LEU A 215 7.65 -6.27 6.60
CA LEU A 215 6.57 -6.15 5.63
C LEU A 215 5.28 -5.80 6.36
N ARG A 216 4.69 -4.65 6.01
CA ARG A 216 3.44 -4.17 6.61
C ARG A 216 2.25 -4.29 5.69
N ALA A 217 2.47 -4.13 4.39
CA ALA A 217 1.42 -4.29 3.39
C ALA A 217 2.02 -4.75 2.06
N HIS A 218 1.25 -5.49 1.29
CA HIS A 218 1.60 -5.83 -0.07
C HIS A 218 0.36 -6.10 -0.93
N HIS A 219 0.45 -5.87 -2.23
CA HIS A 219 -0.62 -6.17 -3.17
C HIS A 219 -0.04 -6.54 -4.53
N GLY A 220 -0.57 -7.60 -5.16
CA GLY A 220 -0.12 -8.03 -6.49
C GLY A 220 -0.33 -9.50 -6.77
N THR A 221 0.21 -9.97 -7.91
CA THR A 221 -0.04 -11.30 -8.46
C THR A 221 1.18 -12.22 -8.43
N LEU A 222 2.35 -11.71 -8.02
CA LEU A 222 3.58 -12.53 -7.98
C LEU A 222 3.58 -13.48 -6.79
N THR A 223 4.20 -14.66 -7.00
CA THR A 223 4.28 -15.72 -5.98
C THR A 223 5.46 -15.46 -5.03
N PRO A 224 5.26 -15.38 -3.70
CA PRO A 224 6.34 -15.21 -2.75
C PRO A 224 7.37 -16.34 -2.81
N CYS A 225 8.66 -15.99 -2.73
CA CYS A 225 9.77 -16.99 -2.67
C CYS A 225 9.79 -17.78 -1.36
N VAL A 226 9.28 -17.19 -0.26
CA VAL A 226 9.20 -17.81 1.07
C VAL A 226 7.79 -17.64 1.61
N PRO A 227 7.28 -18.63 2.38
CA PRO A 227 5.90 -18.58 2.90
C PRO A 227 5.60 -17.38 3.79
N GLU A 228 6.62 -16.85 4.48
CA GLU A 228 6.55 -15.64 5.30
C GLU A 228 7.60 -14.64 4.85
N ILE A 229 7.27 -13.82 3.86
CA ILE A 229 8.03 -12.61 3.57
C ILE A 229 7.70 -11.62 4.68
N GLY A 230 8.41 -11.68 5.81
CA GLY A 230 8.00 -10.88 6.96
C GLY A 230 9.03 -9.86 7.43
N ARG A 231 10.30 -10.26 7.53
CA ARG A 231 11.30 -9.47 8.25
C ARG A 231 12.69 -9.65 7.66
N PHE A 232 13.41 -8.53 7.41
CA PHE A 232 14.75 -8.50 6.86
C PHE A 232 15.64 -7.60 7.70
N PRO A 233 16.88 -8.02 8.04
CA PRO A 233 17.82 -7.14 8.73
C PRO A 233 18.13 -5.89 7.89
N VAL A 234 18.08 -4.69 8.49
CA VAL A 234 18.43 -3.43 7.82
C VAL A 234 19.88 -3.40 7.34
N SER A 235 20.75 -4.25 7.89
CA SER A 235 22.15 -4.40 7.49
C SER A 235 22.37 -5.30 6.29
N ALA A 236 21.34 -6.00 5.81
CA ALA A 236 21.44 -6.85 4.64
C ALA A 236 21.37 -6.05 3.34
N GLU A 237 22.18 -6.41 2.34
CA GLU A 237 22.07 -5.83 1.00
C GLU A 237 20.86 -6.43 0.24
N PRO A 238 20.17 -5.63 -0.60
CA PRO A 238 20.46 -4.24 -1.00
C PRO A 238 19.90 -3.16 -0.04
N TRP A 239 19.24 -3.53 1.05
CA TRP A 239 18.53 -2.61 1.94
C TRP A 239 19.47 -1.63 2.63
N ALA A 240 20.65 -2.12 3.07
CA ALA A 240 21.64 -1.29 3.76
C ALA A 240 22.05 -0.07 2.90
N SER A 241 22.34 -0.31 1.63
CA SER A 241 22.72 0.77 0.68
C SER A 241 21.59 1.75 0.43
N ILE A 242 20.36 1.26 0.23
CA ILE A 242 19.17 2.10 -0.02
C ILE A 242 18.87 2.98 1.20
N LEU A 243 18.88 2.39 2.40
CA LEU A 243 18.58 3.10 3.65
C LEU A 243 19.67 4.12 4.02
N ALA A 244 20.93 3.81 3.76
CA ALA A 244 22.05 4.72 4.03
C ALA A 244 22.13 5.86 3.02
N GLY A 245 21.86 5.58 1.75
CA GLY A 245 21.93 6.56 0.67
C GLY A 245 20.69 7.42 0.51
N ASN A 246 19.55 7.05 1.09
CA ASN A 246 18.23 7.65 0.85
C ASN A 246 17.94 7.84 -0.65
N ALA A 247 18.39 6.90 -1.46
CA ALA A 247 18.29 6.97 -2.91
C ALA A 247 17.52 5.76 -3.46
N THR A 248 16.73 6.01 -4.51
CA THR A 248 16.03 4.95 -5.23
C THR A 248 17.01 4.01 -5.90
N ALA A 249 16.80 2.71 -5.75
CA ALA A 249 17.55 1.66 -6.42
C ALA A 249 16.65 0.92 -7.41
N THR A 250 17.15 0.69 -8.63
CA THR A 250 16.45 -0.05 -9.66
C THR A 250 17.30 -1.21 -10.15
N GLU A 251 16.74 -2.42 -10.10
CA GLU A 251 17.31 -3.65 -10.64
C GLU A 251 16.54 -4.00 -11.91
N THR A 252 17.20 -3.83 -13.05
CA THR A 252 16.55 -3.94 -14.39
C THR A 252 16.41 -5.38 -14.86
N ASP A 253 17.26 -6.30 -14.38
CA ASP A 253 17.21 -7.73 -14.71
C ASP A 253 17.53 -8.60 -13.48
N LEU A 254 16.50 -9.17 -12.91
CA LEU A 254 16.56 -10.14 -11.80
C LEU A 254 16.47 -11.59 -12.29
N THR A 255 16.34 -11.85 -13.58
CA THR A 255 16.12 -13.21 -14.11
C THR A 255 17.25 -14.17 -13.77
N SER A 256 18.48 -13.67 -13.77
CA SER A 256 19.72 -14.40 -13.41
C SER A 256 20.13 -14.25 -11.95
N ALA A 257 19.41 -13.46 -11.14
CA ALA A 257 19.73 -13.24 -9.74
C ALA A 257 19.41 -14.46 -8.87
N PRO A 258 20.19 -14.74 -7.81
CA PRO A 258 19.88 -15.81 -6.87
C PRO A 258 18.52 -15.60 -6.20
N ASN A 259 17.78 -16.69 -5.94
CA ASN A 259 16.49 -16.62 -5.24
C ASN A 259 16.59 -16.00 -3.83
N SER A 260 17.76 -15.97 -3.22
CA SER A 260 18.02 -15.31 -1.92
C SER A 260 17.84 -13.79 -1.97
N THR A 261 17.90 -13.18 -3.14
CA THR A 261 17.73 -11.73 -3.34
C THR A 261 16.34 -11.36 -3.87
N LYS A 262 15.52 -12.36 -4.24
CA LYS A 262 14.16 -12.16 -4.75
C LYS A 262 13.14 -12.26 -3.62
N PHE A 263 12.12 -11.40 -3.64
CA PHE A 263 10.94 -11.58 -2.81
C PHE A 263 9.92 -12.52 -3.45
N PHE A 264 9.86 -12.46 -4.78
CA PHE A 264 8.90 -13.19 -5.59
C PHE A 264 9.64 -13.98 -6.68
N THR A 265 9.23 -15.25 -6.88
CA THR A 265 9.86 -16.17 -7.83
C THR A 265 9.86 -15.64 -9.25
N ASP A 266 8.78 -14.96 -9.63
CA ASP A 266 8.55 -14.51 -11.00
C ASP A 266 8.94 -13.03 -11.20
N SER A 267 9.65 -12.41 -10.25
CA SER A 267 10.16 -11.05 -10.40
C SER A 267 11.34 -11.02 -11.37
N ALA A 268 11.21 -10.22 -12.43
CA ALA A 268 12.24 -10.00 -13.44
C ALA A 268 12.92 -8.63 -13.34
N SER A 269 12.25 -7.64 -12.75
CA SER A 269 12.84 -6.34 -12.42
C SER A 269 12.22 -5.77 -11.15
N ARG A 270 12.97 -4.92 -10.45
CA ARG A 270 12.55 -4.30 -9.18
C ARG A 270 12.98 -2.85 -9.09
N MET A 271 12.14 -2.03 -8.47
CA MET A 271 12.44 -0.68 -8.02
C MET A 271 12.17 -0.56 -6.53
N CYS A 272 13.14 -0.05 -5.77
CA CYS A 272 13.03 0.20 -4.34
C CYS A 272 13.21 1.69 -4.07
N ILE A 273 12.20 2.30 -3.44
CA ILE A 273 12.17 3.73 -3.13
C ILE A 273 12.14 3.90 -1.61
N PRO A 274 13.10 4.61 -1.02
CA PRO A 274 13.10 4.87 0.41
C PRO A 274 11.94 5.79 0.80
N LEU A 275 11.27 5.47 1.90
CA LEU A 275 10.22 6.29 2.51
C LEU A 275 10.87 7.27 3.49
N VAL A 276 11.14 8.48 3.04
CA VAL A 276 11.87 9.48 3.83
C VAL A 276 10.93 10.56 4.33
N SER A 277 10.92 10.81 5.64
CA SER A 277 10.19 11.93 6.25
C SER A 277 11.08 12.66 7.25
N PHE A 278 11.18 13.99 7.14
CA PHE A 278 12.04 14.84 7.98
C PHE A 278 13.49 14.32 8.12
N GLY A 279 14.06 13.80 7.02
CA GLY A 279 15.42 13.28 6.97
C GLY A 279 15.63 11.91 7.63
N GLN A 280 14.56 11.25 8.07
CA GLN A 280 14.60 9.88 8.58
C GLN A 280 13.97 8.92 7.59
N THR A 281 14.64 7.81 7.32
CA THR A 281 14.09 6.73 6.50
C THR A 281 13.21 5.83 7.36
N LEU A 282 11.91 5.87 7.09
CA LEU A 282 10.88 5.12 7.82
C LEU A 282 10.72 3.69 7.29
N GLY A 283 11.14 3.45 6.04
CA GLY A 283 10.95 2.17 5.38
C GLY A 283 11.29 2.21 3.90
N ILE A 284 10.78 1.24 3.14
CA ILE A 284 11.00 1.08 1.70
C ILE A 284 9.69 0.71 1.02
N LEU A 285 9.39 1.38 -0.08
CA LEU A 285 8.39 0.99 -1.06
C LEU A 285 9.10 0.18 -2.15
N ALA A 286 8.76 -1.09 -2.28
CA ALA A 286 9.32 -1.98 -3.29
C ALA A 286 8.25 -2.31 -4.35
N LEU A 287 8.61 -2.17 -5.61
CA LEU A 287 7.78 -2.49 -6.77
C LEU A 287 8.47 -3.58 -7.58
N ASP A 288 7.79 -4.68 -7.82
CA ASP A 288 8.29 -5.82 -8.59
C ASP A 288 7.49 -6.01 -9.88
N SER A 289 8.18 -6.35 -10.96
CA SER A 289 7.57 -6.66 -12.26
C SER A 289 8.02 -8.02 -12.78
N ALA A 290 7.09 -8.74 -13.43
CA ALA A 290 7.39 -9.97 -14.16
C ALA A 290 8.13 -9.72 -15.48
N LEU A 291 8.28 -8.47 -15.90
CA LEU A 291 8.99 -8.07 -17.13
C LEU A 291 10.34 -7.45 -16.76
N PRO A 292 11.42 -7.77 -17.47
CA PRO A 292 12.69 -7.08 -17.31
C PRO A 292 12.56 -5.64 -17.80
N ASP A 293 13.36 -4.73 -17.24
CA ASP A 293 13.42 -3.31 -17.61
C ASP A 293 12.03 -2.61 -17.62
N ALA A 294 11.18 -2.98 -16.64
CA ALA A 294 9.81 -2.49 -16.59
C ALA A 294 9.69 -1.04 -16.10
N PHE A 295 10.67 -0.55 -15.35
CA PHE A 295 10.64 0.76 -14.70
C PHE A 295 11.40 1.80 -15.53
N ARG A 296 10.67 2.84 -15.99
CA ARG A 296 11.23 3.90 -16.84
C ARG A 296 11.42 5.19 -16.06
N ASP A 297 12.32 6.05 -16.54
CA ASP A 297 12.60 7.35 -15.88
C ASP A 297 11.34 8.22 -15.68
N GLY A 298 10.34 8.11 -16.56
CA GLY A 298 9.08 8.85 -16.42
C GLY A 298 8.19 8.39 -15.26
N ASP A 299 8.32 7.15 -14.82
CA ASP A 299 7.55 6.60 -13.71
C ASP A 299 8.23 6.90 -12.38
N LEU A 300 9.57 7.01 -12.37
CA LEU A 300 10.39 7.24 -11.18
C LEU A 300 9.93 8.48 -10.40
N GLN A 301 9.86 9.63 -11.03
CA GLN A 301 9.48 10.88 -10.37
C GLN A 301 8.07 10.83 -9.75
N SER A 302 7.14 10.18 -10.44
CA SER A 302 5.77 9.99 -9.94
C SER A 302 5.73 9.05 -8.74
N LEU A 303 6.49 7.97 -8.76
CA LEU A 303 6.60 6.98 -7.68
C LEU A 303 7.34 7.54 -6.47
N GLU A 304 8.39 8.35 -6.67
CA GLU A 304 9.05 9.09 -5.59
C GLU A 304 8.09 10.05 -4.90
N SER A 305 7.27 10.78 -5.66
CA SER A 305 6.22 11.65 -5.08
C SER A 305 5.20 10.85 -4.26
N VAL A 306 4.83 9.66 -4.70
CA VAL A 306 3.96 8.75 -3.92
C VAL A 306 4.66 8.28 -2.66
N ALA A 307 5.93 7.91 -2.72
CA ALA A 307 6.72 7.50 -1.57
C ALA A 307 6.81 8.61 -0.50
N ASP A 308 7.00 9.86 -0.91
CA ASP A 308 7.02 11.03 -0.01
C ASP A 308 5.67 11.24 0.70
N ILE A 309 4.56 11.10 -0.03
CA ILE A 309 3.19 11.17 0.54
C ILE A 309 2.99 10.04 1.55
N CYS A 310 3.38 8.82 1.20
CA CYS A 310 3.30 7.65 2.10
C CYS A 310 4.15 7.85 3.36
N ALA A 311 5.39 8.32 3.21
CA ALA A 311 6.29 8.60 4.33
C ALA A 311 5.68 9.65 5.29
N THR A 312 5.11 10.72 4.74
CA THR A 312 4.43 11.75 5.53
C THR A 312 3.22 11.18 6.28
N ALA A 313 2.42 10.34 5.62
CA ALA A 313 1.26 9.69 6.23
C ALA A 313 1.64 8.75 7.38
N ILE A 314 2.65 7.92 7.17
CA ILE A 314 3.19 6.99 8.17
C ILE A 314 3.68 7.79 9.39
N GLN A 315 4.44 8.84 9.15
CA GLN A 315 4.96 9.71 10.20
C GLN A 315 3.83 10.37 11.01
N ASN A 316 2.79 10.86 10.34
CA ASN A 316 1.62 11.45 11.00
C ASN A 316 0.87 10.41 11.84
N ALA A 317 0.69 9.18 11.34
CA ALA A 317 0.07 8.10 12.09
C ALA A 317 0.89 7.76 13.36
N HIS A 318 2.22 7.68 13.27
CA HIS A 318 3.11 7.50 14.42
C HIS A 318 2.99 8.65 15.43
N TYR A 319 2.92 9.91 14.96
CA TYR A 319 2.72 11.04 15.87
C TYR A 319 1.37 11.00 16.58
N VAL A 320 0.30 10.69 15.87
CA VAL A 320 -1.05 10.55 16.46
C VAL A 320 -1.05 9.44 17.53
N ASP A 321 -0.42 8.30 17.23
CA ASP A 321 -0.33 7.20 18.21
C ASP A 321 0.50 7.60 19.43
N ARG A 322 1.64 8.26 19.21
CA ARG A 322 2.48 8.77 20.31
C ARG A 322 1.76 9.82 21.17
N VAL A 323 1.00 10.72 20.54
CA VAL A 323 0.17 11.70 21.27
C VAL A 323 -0.92 10.98 22.09
N LYS A 324 -1.56 9.94 21.53
CA LYS A 324 -2.53 9.10 22.27
C LYS A 324 -1.86 8.41 23.46
N GLN A 325 -0.68 7.81 23.27
CA GLN A 325 0.07 7.17 24.35
C GLN A 325 0.39 8.18 25.47
N LEU A 326 0.93 9.36 25.12
CA LEU A 326 1.21 10.42 26.09
C LEU A 326 -0.04 10.96 26.79
N ALA A 327 -1.18 10.97 26.09
CA ALA A 327 -2.44 11.43 26.65
C ALA A 327 -3.12 10.40 27.58
N TYR A 328 -2.85 9.10 27.39
CA TYR A 328 -3.59 8.02 28.05
C TYR A 328 -2.76 7.16 29.00
N LEU A 329 -1.42 7.21 28.93
CA LEU A 329 -0.56 6.49 29.86
C LEU A 329 -0.10 7.37 31.02
N ASP A 330 0.17 6.75 32.17
CA ASP A 330 0.85 7.37 33.30
C ASP A 330 2.37 7.31 33.08
N GLY A 331 3.03 8.46 33.14
CA GLY A 331 4.45 8.59 32.82
C GLY A 331 5.40 7.84 33.77
N LEU A 332 4.98 7.50 34.98
CA LEU A 332 5.79 6.76 35.93
C LEU A 332 5.65 5.25 35.77
N THR A 333 4.41 4.80 35.63
CA THR A 333 4.04 3.37 35.75
C THR A 333 3.84 2.68 34.41
N GLY A 334 3.62 3.44 33.32
CA GLY A 334 3.37 2.91 31.99
C GLY A 334 1.99 2.27 31.77
N ILE A 335 1.15 2.14 32.84
CA ILE A 335 -0.25 1.74 32.70
C ILE A 335 -1.13 2.94 32.33
N PHE A 336 -2.40 2.71 32.05
CA PHE A 336 -3.31 3.81 31.72
C PHE A 336 -3.43 4.83 32.86
N ASN A 337 -3.70 6.08 32.50
CA ASN A 337 -3.97 7.15 33.45
C ASN A 337 -5.49 7.28 33.74
N ARG A 338 -5.83 8.17 34.66
CA ARG A 338 -7.22 8.45 35.05
C ARG A 338 -8.08 8.88 33.86
N ARG A 339 -7.53 9.69 32.92
CA ARG A 339 -8.28 10.19 31.76
C ARG A 339 -8.76 9.05 30.85
N PHE A 340 -7.91 8.07 30.61
CA PHE A 340 -8.28 6.89 29.84
C PHE A 340 -9.33 6.05 30.56
N PHE A 341 -9.18 5.86 31.87
CA PHE A 341 -10.15 5.13 32.67
C PHE A 341 -11.54 5.77 32.60
N GLU A 342 -11.63 7.10 32.73
CA GLU A 342 -12.89 7.85 32.66
C GLU A 342 -13.57 7.74 31.30
N LEU A 343 -12.79 7.66 30.22
CA LEU A 343 -13.31 7.41 28.86
C LEU A 343 -13.85 5.98 28.74
N ARG A 344 -13.05 5.03 29.17
CA ARG A 344 -13.33 3.60 28.98
C ARG A 344 -14.51 3.11 29.79
N ILE A 345 -14.70 3.60 31.02
CA ILE A 345 -15.83 3.25 31.85
C ILE A 345 -17.17 3.68 31.24
N MET A 346 -17.22 4.82 30.53
CA MET A 346 -18.43 5.26 29.85
C MET A 346 -18.77 4.31 28.68
N GLU A 347 -17.78 3.92 27.90
CA GLU A 347 -17.95 2.97 26.79
C GLU A 347 -18.44 1.61 27.28
N GLU A 348 -17.88 1.10 28.39
CA GLU A 348 -18.26 -0.18 28.95
C GLU A 348 -19.66 -0.14 29.57
N ILE A 349 -20.08 0.97 30.19
CA ILE A 349 -21.46 1.16 30.67
C ILE A 349 -22.45 1.08 29.48
N GLU A 350 -22.18 1.76 28.39
CA GLU A 350 -23.04 1.71 27.20
C GLU A 350 -23.08 0.31 26.59
N ARG A 351 -21.94 -0.40 26.58
CA ARG A 351 -21.86 -1.79 26.12
C ARG A 351 -22.66 -2.72 27.04
N ALA A 352 -22.47 -2.60 28.36
CA ALA A 352 -23.17 -3.41 29.37
C ALA A 352 -24.68 -3.21 29.27
N ARG A 353 -25.13 -1.96 29.10
CA ARG A 353 -26.55 -1.60 28.90
C ARG A 353 -27.13 -2.20 27.61
N ARG A 354 -26.39 -2.13 26.49
CA ARG A 354 -26.86 -2.59 25.17
C ARG A 354 -26.97 -4.11 25.10
N TYR A 355 -25.99 -4.81 25.64
CA TYR A 355 -25.87 -6.26 25.51
C TYR A 355 -26.30 -7.05 26.79
N GLY A 356 -26.72 -6.37 27.85
CA GLY A 356 -27.09 -7.02 29.10
C GLY A 356 -25.92 -7.73 29.79
N THR A 357 -24.67 -7.29 29.55
CA THR A 357 -23.47 -7.87 30.14
C THR A 357 -23.12 -7.17 31.45
N GLY A 358 -22.49 -7.90 32.40
CA GLY A 358 -21.96 -7.28 33.61
C GLY A 358 -20.70 -6.46 33.32
N MET A 359 -20.41 -5.49 34.16
CA MET A 359 -19.10 -4.85 34.29
C MET A 359 -18.86 -4.46 35.74
N ALA A 360 -17.62 -4.34 36.17
CA ALA A 360 -17.30 -3.95 37.51
C ALA A 360 -16.11 -3.00 37.57
N VAL A 361 -16.07 -2.19 38.61
CA VAL A 361 -14.98 -1.26 38.93
C VAL A 361 -14.37 -1.67 40.25
N ILE A 362 -13.04 -1.69 40.32
CA ILE A 362 -12.27 -1.83 41.55
C ILE A 362 -11.46 -0.55 41.72
N MET A 363 -11.57 0.08 42.91
CA MET A 363 -10.64 1.11 43.35
C MET A 363 -9.72 0.52 44.39
N ALA A 364 -8.41 0.64 44.21
CA ALA A 364 -7.39 0.10 45.11
C ALA A 364 -6.38 1.17 45.48
N ASP A 365 -5.80 1.06 46.68
CA ASP A 365 -4.86 2.04 47.23
C ASP A 365 -3.77 1.30 48.02
N ILE A 366 -2.52 1.74 47.88
CA ILE A 366 -1.37 1.15 48.58
C ILE A 366 -1.43 1.63 50.05
N ASP A 367 -1.57 0.68 50.94
CA ASP A 367 -1.69 0.97 52.38
C ASP A 367 -0.44 1.66 52.92
N GLN A 368 -0.63 2.78 53.62
CA GLN A 368 0.43 3.55 54.29
C GLN A 368 1.54 4.00 53.33
N PHE A 369 1.27 4.25 52.03
CA PHE A 369 2.25 4.62 51.05
C PHE A 369 3.05 5.89 51.39
N LYS A 370 2.37 6.88 52.00
CA LYS A 370 3.05 8.07 52.52
C LYS A 370 4.13 7.73 53.54
N ARG A 371 3.84 6.83 54.49
CA ARG A 371 4.81 6.38 55.47
C ARG A 371 5.99 5.65 54.82
N LEU A 372 5.74 4.87 53.79
CA LEU A 372 6.79 4.19 53.02
C LEU A 372 7.71 5.23 52.34
N ASN A 373 7.15 6.28 51.73
CA ASN A 373 7.92 7.37 51.18
C ASN A 373 8.73 8.15 52.21
N ASP A 374 8.13 8.44 53.37
CA ASP A 374 8.78 9.16 54.46
C ASP A 374 9.95 8.35 55.07
N GLU A 375 9.86 7.01 55.07
CA GLU A 375 10.86 6.11 55.65
C GLU A 375 11.97 5.73 54.68
N PHE A 376 11.62 5.47 53.37
CA PHE A 376 12.56 4.93 52.36
C PHE A 376 12.82 5.86 51.20
N GLY A 377 12.20 7.02 51.14
CA GLY A 377 12.34 8.01 50.10
C GLY A 377 11.48 7.77 48.85
N HIS A 378 11.19 8.86 48.14
CA HIS A 378 10.29 8.83 46.97
C HIS A 378 10.77 7.93 45.82
N VAL A 379 12.07 7.76 45.66
CA VAL A 379 12.64 6.89 44.56
C VAL A 379 12.20 5.45 44.78
N LEU A 380 12.21 4.97 46.01
CA LEU A 380 11.77 3.61 46.34
C LEU A 380 10.23 3.49 46.25
N GLY A 381 9.50 4.54 46.67
CA GLY A 381 8.06 4.60 46.45
C GLY A 381 7.65 4.53 44.98
N ASP A 382 8.36 5.23 44.13
CA ASP A 382 8.17 5.16 42.65
C ASP A 382 8.40 3.75 42.12
N GLU A 383 9.39 3.03 42.63
CA GLU A 383 9.64 1.65 42.25
C GLU A 383 8.52 0.70 42.71
N VAL A 384 8.01 0.90 43.93
CA VAL A 384 6.84 0.16 44.43
C VAL A 384 5.63 0.40 43.51
N LEU A 385 5.37 1.65 43.10
CA LEU A 385 4.30 1.97 42.15
C LEU A 385 4.45 1.26 40.83
N ARG A 386 5.67 1.23 40.23
CA ARG A 386 5.93 0.50 39.00
C ARG A 386 5.67 -0.99 39.13
N GLN A 387 6.13 -1.60 40.21
CA GLN A 387 5.97 -3.03 40.44
C GLN A 387 4.51 -3.40 40.69
N VAL A 388 3.78 -2.65 41.52
CA VAL A 388 2.34 -2.86 41.74
C VAL A 388 1.56 -2.75 40.45
N SER A 389 1.89 -1.73 39.61
CA SER A 389 1.29 -1.54 38.29
C SER A 389 1.51 -2.75 37.38
N SER A 390 2.74 -3.26 37.33
CA SER A 390 3.11 -4.45 36.55
C SER A 390 2.37 -5.70 37.04
N LEU A 391 2.31 -5.91 38.36
CA LEU A 391 1.58 -7.02 38.97
C LEU A 391 0.09 -6.98 38.58
N PHE A 392 -0.54 -5.82 38.65
CA PHE A 392 -1.94 -5.68 38.28
C PHE A 392 -2.18 -5.94 36.82
N HIS A 393 -1.37 -5.33 35.94
CA HIS A 393 -1.49 -5.48 34.51
C HIS A 393 -1.34 -6.95 34.04
N GLN A 394 -0.43 -7.71 34.64
CA GLN A 394 -0.22 -9.13 34.31
C GLN A 394 -1.34 -10.05 34.77
N GLN A 395 -2.15 -9.64 35.76
CA GLN A 395 -3.18 -10.49 36.37
C GLN A 395 -4.59 -10.29 35.83
N VAL A 396 -4.82 -9.20 35.10
CA VAL A 396 -6.10 -8.92 34.44
C VAL A 396 -6.09 -9.41 32.99
N ARG A 397 -7.26 -9.54 32.38
CA ARG A 397 -7.39 -9.95 30.97
C ARG A 397 -7.03 -8.78 30.05
N LYS A 398 -6.69 -9.08 28.81
CA LYS A 398 -6.38 -8.07 27.79
C LYS A 398 -7.52 -7.05 27.55
N ILE A 399 -8.77 -7.45 27.81
CA ILE A 399 -9.97 -6.60 27.69
C ILE A 399 -10.22 -5.71 28.91
N ASP A 400 -9.60 -6.04 30.06
CA ASP A 400 -9.72 -5.26 31.27
C ASP A 400 -8.73 -4.09 31.27
N VAL A 401 -9.05 -3.03 32.02
CA VAL A 401 -8.21 -1.83 32.09
C VAL A 401 -7.67 -1.67 33.50
N VAL A 402 -6.37 -1.45 33.60
CA VAL A 402 -5.69 -1.04 34.83
C VAL A 402 -5.18 0.37 34.65
N CYS A 403 -5.49 1.27 35.55
CA CYS A 403 -5.03 2.65 35.52
C CYS A 403 -4.46 3.12 36.85
N ARG A 404 -3.55 4.06 36.81
CA ARG A 404 -3.19 4.88 37.96
C ARG A 404 -4.20 6.01 38.07
N TYR A 405 -5.07 5.95 39.06
CA TYR A 405 -6.18 6.90 39.21
C TYR A 405 -5.77 8.15 40.01
N GLY A 406 -4.86 8.00 40.95
CA GLY A 406 -4.27 9.06 41.75
C GLY A 406 -2.80 8.84 42.07
N GLY A 407 -2.27 9.45 43.09
CA GLY A 407 -0.87 9.30 43.49
C GLY A 407 -0.48 7.86 43.78
N GLU A 408 -1.22 7.20 44.67
CA GLU A 408 -1.05 5.83 45.12
C GLU A 408 -2.30 4.98 44.88
N GLU A 409 -3.27 5.55 44.12
CA GLU A 409 -4.58 4.94 43.86
C GLU A 409 -4.62 4.33 42.46
N PHE A 410 -5.23 3.17 42.35
CA PHE A 410 -5.42 2.42 41.12
C PHE A 410 -6.90 2.19 40.83
N GLY A 411 -7.30 2.36 39.58
CA GLY A 411 -8.60 2.00 39.08
C GLY A 411 -8.49 0.77 38.18
N ILE A 412 -9.31 -0.25 38.42
CA ILE A 412 -9.38 -1.43 37.54
C ILE A 412 -10.82 -1.55 37.02
N LEU A 413 -10.98 -1.59 35.69
CA LEU A 413 -12.25 -1.80 35.02
C LEU A 413 -12.27 -3.21 34.45
N LEU A 414 -13.23 -4.00 34.90
CA LEU A 414 -13.43 -5.38 34.50
C LEU A 414 -14.65 -5.49 33.59
N SER A 415 -14.39 -5.82 32.34
CA SER A 415 -15.43 -6.04 31.33
C SER A 415 -16.09 -7.40 31.55
N GLN A 416 -17.37 -7.51 31.23
CA GLN A 416 -18.17 -8.75 31.34
C GLN A 416 -18.01 -9.47 32.68
N THR A 417 -18.07 -8.71 33.81
CA THR A 417 -17.78 -9.21 35.15
C THR A 417 -18.85 -8.75 36.11
N ALA A 418 -19.41 -9.68 36.90
CA ALA A 418 -20.37 -9.40 37.97
C ALA A 418 -19.66 -9.10 39.30
N GLY A 419 -20.36 -8.49 40.25
CA GLY A 419 -19.81 -8.05 41.53
C GLY A 419 -19.08 -9.14 42.32
N GLY A 420 -19.64 -10.35 42.40
CA GLY A 420 -18.99 -11.48 43.07
C GLY A 420 -17.71 -11.96 42.43
N GLN A 421 -17.57 -11.78 41.10
CA GLN A 421 -16.33 -12.08 40.37
C GLN A 421 -15.29 -10.96 40.55
N ALA A 422 -15.73 -9.70 40.58
CA ALA A 422 -14.86 -8.56 40.84
C ALA A 422 -14.17 -8.67 42.20
N MET A 423 -14.90 -9.13 43.22
CA MET A 423 -14.33 -9.42 44.54
C MET A 423 -13.22 -10.45 44.50
N LYS A 424 -13.38 -11.53 43.71
CA LYS A 424 -12.32 -12.55 43.54
C LYS A 424 -11.09 -11.99 42.87
N VAL A 425 -11.27 -11.13 41.88
CA VAL A 425 -10.16 -10.46 41.21
C VAL A 425 -9.44 -9.52 42.16
N ALA A 426 -10.18 -8.67 42.89
CA ALA A 426 -9.60 -7.75 43.84
C ALA A 426 -8.83 -8.47 44.94
N GLU A 427 -9.37 -9.58 45.50
CA GLU A 427 -8.68 -10.39 46.50
C GLU A 427 -7.44 -11.09 45.96
N LYS A 428 -7.47 -11.52 44.70
CA LYS A 428 -6.28 -12.05 44.05
C LYS A 428 -5.18 -11.00 43.90
N LEU A 429 -5.51 -9.78 43.49
CA LEU A 429 -4.57 -8.66 43.43
C LEU A 429 -3.99 -8.30 44.78
N ARG A 430 -4.86 -8.23 45.82
CA ARG A 430 -4.45 -7.98 47.22
C ARG A 430 -3.42 -8.99 47.70
N LYS A 431 -3.72 -10.29 47.57
CA LYS A 431 -2.81 -11.38 47.98
C LYS A 431 -1.50 -11.37 47.19
N LEU A 432 -1.55 -11.02 45.90
CA LEU A 432 -0.36 -10.93 45.07
C LEU A 432 0.58 -9.83 45.56
N VAL A 433 0.05 -8.65 45.91
CA VAL A 433 0.86 -7.55 46.44
C VAL A 433 1.41 -7.90 47.85
N GLU A 434 0.55 -8.46 48.72
CA GLU A 434 0.96 -8.91 50.05
C GLU A 434 2.08 -9.95 50.05
N GLY A 435 2.06 -10.87 49.07
CA GLY A 435 3.08 -11.92 48.91
C GLY A 435 4.31 -11.50 48.11
N TRP A 436 4.31 -10.29 47.54
CA TRP A 436 5.43 -9.83 46.72
C TRP A 436 6.51 -9.20 47.58
N GLN A 437 7.77 -9.58 47.29
CA GLN A 437 8.95 -8.97 47.94
C GLN A 437 9.42 -7.80 47.13
N PHE A 438 9.17 -6.59 47.58
CA PHE A 438 9.62 -5.36 46.94
C PHE A 438 11.10 -5.12 47.25
N PRO A 439 11.99 -5.08 46.24
CA PRO A 439 13.43 -4.84 46.43
C PRO A 439 13.68 -3.53 47.20
N GLY A 440 14.43 -3.61 48.29
CA GLY A 440 14.76 -2.45 49.14
C GLY A 440 13.69 -2.07 50.16
N VAL A 441 12.53 -2.74 50.19
CA VAL A 441 11.49 -2.53 51.18
C VAL A 441 11.43 -3.74 52.11
N PRO A 442 11.91 -3.65 53.34
CA PRO A 442 11.96 -4.77 54.27
C PRO A 442 10.58 -5.15 54.87
N GLN A 443 9.63 -4.24 54.78
CA GLN A 443 8.27 -4.46 55.29
C GLN A 443 7.33 -4.96 54.20
N THR A 444 6.28 -5.68 54.62
CA THR A 444 5.23 -6.12 53.67
C THR A 444 4.42 -4.93 53.17
N VAL A 445 4.36 -4.75 51.87
CA VAL A 445 3.47 -3.79 51.23
C VAL A 445 2.12 -4.45 51.01
N THR A 446 1.05 -3.75 51.37
CA THR A 446 -0.34 -4.24 51.23
C THR A 446 -1.18 -3.21 50.46
N ILE A 447 -2.31 -3.66 49.98
CA ILE A 447 -3.31 -2.79 49.39
C ILE A 447 -4.69 -2.99 50.06
N SER A 448 -5.47 -1.93 50.11
CA SER A 448 -6.90 -2.00 50.36
C SER A 448 -7.65 -1.80 49.04
N ALA A 449 -8.77 -2.48 48.83
CA ALA A 449 -9.57 -2.34 47.63
C ALA A 449 -11.07 -2.33 47.89
N GLY A 450 -11.79 -1.58 47.06
CA GLY A 450 -13.25 -1.55 47.03
C GLY A 450 -13.77 -1.90 45.64
N ALA A 451 -14.77 -2.77 45.54
CA ALA A 451 -15.36 -3.19 44.27
C ALA A 451 -16.83 -2.77 44.17
N ALA A 452 -17.25 -2.37 42.97
CA ALA A 452 -18.63 -2.07 42.64
C ALA A 452 -18.98 -2.63 41.26
N ALA A 453 -20.20 -3.15 41.08
CA ALA A 453 -20.69 -3.72 39.84
C ALA A 453 -21.83 -2.88 39.25
N PHE A 454 -21.84 -2.81 37.94
CA PHE A 454 -22.89 -2.15 37.15
C PHE A 454 -24.25 -2.81 37.42
N SER A 455 -25.29 -2.02 37.48
CA SER A 455 -26.66 -2.31 37.86
C SER A 455 -26.88 -2.66 39.34
N GLU A 456 -25.94 -3.29 40.04
CA GLU A 456 -26.05 -3.63 41.46
C GLU A 456 -25.76 -2.42 42.37
N HIS A 457 -24.71 -1.65 42.01
CA HIS A 457 -24.18 -0.58 42.87
C HIS A 457 -24.24 0.80 42.19
N GLY A 458 -24.71 0.87 40.95
CA GLY A 458 -24.90 2.09 40.19
C GLY A 458 -25.03 1.83 38.71
N THR A 459 -25.61 2.81 37.98
CA THR A 459 -25.84 2.74 36.52
C THR A 459 -25.12 3.84 35.76
N THR A 460 -24.38 4.71 36.47
CA THR A 460 -23.58 5.79 35.92
C THR A 460 -22.13 5.68 36.38
N ARG A 461 -21.20 6.28 35.61
CA ARG A 461 -19.78 6.35 35.98
C ARG A 461 -19.59 6.84 37.43
N ASP A 462 -20.18 8.00 37.75
CA ASP A 462 -19.97 8.64 39.05
C ASP A 462 -20.58 7.84 40.21
N ALA A 463 -21.67 7.13 39.96
CA ALA A 463 -22.27 6.26 40.97
C ALA A 463 -21.39 5.04 41.26
N LEU A 464 -20.86 4.39 40.17
CA LEU A 464 -19.99 3.21 40.32
C LEU A 464 -18.65 3.54 40.97
N VAL A 465 -18.01 4.62 40.56
CA VAL A 465 -16.73 5.05 41.13
C VAL A 465 -16.94 5.42 42.61
N ARG A 466 -17.97 6.21 42.96
CA ARG A 466 -18.28 6.53 44.36
C ARG A 466 -18.60 5.30 45.20
N ALA A 467 -19.30 4.32 44.63
CA ALA A 467 -19.60 3.08 45.34
C ALA A 467 -18.34 2.27 45.65
N ALA A 468 -17.42 2.15 44.66
CA ALA A 468 -16.13 1.50 44.82
C ALA A 468 -15.23 2.25 45.83
N ASP A 469 -15.16 3.58 45.75
CA ASP A 469 -14.41 4.42 46.73
C ASP A 469 -14.95 4.27 48.16
N SER A 470 -16.26 4.25 48.33
CA SER A 470 -16.88 4.03 49.64
C SER A 470 -16.53 2.65 50.21
N ALA A 471 -16.50 1.62 49.38
CA ALA A 471 -16.05 0.29 49.72
C ALA A 471 -14.55 0.23 50.07
N LEU A 472 -13.70 0.94 49.31
CA LEU A 472 -12.27 1.09 49.60
C LEU A 472 -12.05 1.77 50.94
N TYR A 473 -12.79 2.83 51.23
CA TYR A 473 -12.74 3.50 52.53
C TYR A 473 -13.14 2.57 53.69
N ALA A 474 -14.18 1.77 53.52
CA ALA A 474 -14.59 0.75 54.50
C ALA A 474 -13.46 -0.29 54.70
N ALA A 475 -12.78 -0.74 53.66
CA ALA A 475 -11.64 -1.66 53.75
C ALA A 475 -10.48 -1.04 54.57
N LYS A 476 -10.15 0.25 54.33
CA LYS A 476 -9.14 0.98 55.10
C LYS A 476 -9.52 1.11 56.58
N GLN A 477 -10.80 1.42 56.92
CA GLN A 477 -11.27 1.50 58.28
C GLN A 477 -11.30 0.15 58.98
N ALA A 478 -11.60 -0.93 58.27
CA ALA A 478 -11.64 -2.29 58.83
C ALA A 478 -10.27 -2.88 59.16
N GLY A 479 -9.18 -2.06 59.08
CA GLY A 479 -7.82 -2.46 59.46
C GLY A 479 -6.90 -2.67 58.28
N ARG A 480 -7.22 -2.17 57.07
CA ARG A 480 -6.44 -2.25 55.82
C ARG A 480 -6.21 -3.69 55.35
N ASN A 481 -5.41 -3.83 54.27
CA ASN A 481 -5.10 -5.14 53.66
C ASN A 481 -6.35 -6.00 53.44
N LYS A 482 -7.40 -5.40 52.90
CA LYS A 482 -8.74 -6.01 52.73
C LYS A 482 -9.40 -5.56 51.43
N VAL A 483 -10.36 -6.36 51.01
CA VAL A 483 -11.28 -6.03 49.92
C VAL A 483 -12.71 -5.95 50.47
N CYS A 484 -13.43 -4.91 50.10
CA CYS A 484 -14.83 -4.74 50.39
C CYS A 484 -15.65 -4.60 49.11
N LEU A 485 -16.84 -5.19 49.08
CA LEU A 485 -17.84 -4.94 48.05
C LEU A 485 -18.69 -3.74 48.47
N ALA A 486 -19.05 -2.90 47.51
CA ALA A 486 -20.00 -1.83 47.77
C ALA A 486 -21.35 -2.38 48.29
N THR A 487 -21.99 -1.62 49.12
CA THR A 487 -23.36 -1.94 49.52
C THR A 487 -24.35 -1.64 48.41
N LEU A 488 -25.37 -2.46 48.28
CA LEU A 488 -26.41 -2.28 47.24
C LEU A 488 -26.95 -0.85 47.26
N ALA A 489 -27.15 -0.26 46.12
CA ALA A 489 -27.80 1.03 45.99
C ALA A 489 -29.25 0.86 46.45
N HIS A 490 -29.56 1.27 47.69
CA HIS A 490 -30.96 1.42 48.10
C HIS A 490 -31.55 2.53 47.21
N GLU A 491 -32.50 2.19 46.35
CA GLU A 491 -33.46 3.16 45.83
C GLU A 491 -34.08 3.89 47.01
N LYS A 492 -33.61 5.10 47.30
CA LYS A 492 -34.43 6.03 48.05
C LYS A 492 -35.62 6.29 47.17
N SER A 493 -36.67 5.51 47.41
CA SER A 493 -38.02 5.80 46.99
C SER A 493 -38.26 7.29 47.24
N ALA A 494 -38.41 8.08 46.19
CA ALA A 494 -39.03 9.36 46.25
C ALA A 494 -40.55 9.12 46.37
N ALA A 495 -40.97 8.68 47.56
CA ALA A 495 -42.34 8.66 48.02
C ALA A 495 -42.44 9.61 49.19
N SER A 496 -42.83 10.80 48.89
CA SER A 496 -43.59 11.78 49.70
C SER A 496 -43.49 13.11 48.98
N GLY A 497 -44.45 13.62 48.32
CA GLY A 497 -45.77 13.90 48.88
C GLY A 497 -45.93 15.41 48.83
N TRP A 498 -46.88 15.82 48.01
CA TRP A 498 -47.54 17.14 47.86
C TRP A 498 -46.97 18.05 46.80
#